data_88f2c7816f00f7a63aabf3815e873316
#
_entry.id   88f2c7816f00f7a63aabf3815e873316
#
_cell.length_a   1.000
_cell.length_b   1.000
_cell.length_c   1.000
_cell.angle_alpha   90.00
_cell.angle_beta   90.00
_cell.angle_gamma   90.00
#
_symmetry.space_group_name_H-M   'P 1'
#
loop_
_entity.id
_entity.type
_entity.pdbx_description
1 polymer ?
#
loop_
_entity_poly.entity_id
_entity_poly.type
_entity_poly.pdbx_seq_one_letter_code
_entity_poly.pdbx_strand_id
1 'polypeptide(L)'
;MHFGDRLIKSTHKIGNPLCVGLDPYLDKIPPLFQNGTMKPNDPRTAPAVETFLRAVIDVIVGKVAIIKPQSAFFEQLGWRGIKALDAIIQYARDKDILVLMDAKRGDIGTTAQAYAETYLSTEAS
;
A
#
# COMPACT_ATOMS: atom_id res chain seq x y z
N MET A 1 11.38 -6.54 17.09
CA MET A 1 11.10 -7.85 16.46
C MET A 1 11.32 -7.68 14.96
N HIS A 2 12.15 -8.54 14.35
CA HIS A 2 12.43 -8.48 12.92
C HIS A 2 11.15 -8.67 12.09
N PHE A 3 11.10 -8.06 10.89
CA PHE A 3 9.92 -8.14 10.02
C PHE A 3 9.52 -9.59 9.69
N GLY A 4 10.51 -10.44 9.41
CA GLY A 4 10.29 -11.87 9.15
C GLY A 4 9.60 -12.60 10.31
N ASP A 5 9.99 -12.31 11.56
CA ASP A 5 9.36 -12.91 12.74
C ASP A 5 7.90 -12.45 12.89
N ARG A 6 7.63 -11.16 12.60
CA ARG A 6 6.27 -10.62 12.59
C ARG A 6 5.42 -11.30 11.51
N LEU A 7 5.98 -11.50 10.32
CA LEU A 7 5.30 -12.17 9.22
C LEU A 7 4.94 -13.61 9.58
N ILE A 8 5.90 -14.40 10.09
CA ILE A 8 5.68 -15.78 10.55
C ILE A 8 4.58 -15.82 11.61
N LYS A 9 4.68 -14.96 12.62
CA LYS A 9 3.68 -14.90 13.70
C LYS A 9 2.28 -14.56 13.15
N SER A 10 2.20 -13.59 12.24
CA SER A 10 0.93 -13.15 11.67
C SER A 10 0.31 -14.20 10.76
N THR A 11 1.09 -14.85 9.89
CA THR A 11 0.60 -15.95 9.04
C THR A 11 0.11 -17.15 9.84
N HIS A 12 0.81 -17.50 10.92
CA HIS A 12 0.34 -18.55 11.83
C HIS A 12 -0.98 -18.17 12.53
N LYS A 13 -1.10 -16.92 13.01
CA LYS A 13 -2.33 -16.41 13.65
C LYS A 13 -3.52 -16.45 12.70
N ILE A 14 -3.32 -16.06 11.43
CA ILE A 14 -4.36 -16.05 10.39
C ILE A 14 -4.63 -17.45 9.82
N GLY A 15 -3.66 -18.34 9.84
CA GLY A 15 -3.79 -19.71 9.37
C GLY A 15 -3.65 -19.89 7.85
N ASN A 16 -3.14 -18.88 7.13
CA ASN A 16 -2.85 -19.00 5.71
C ASN A 16 -1.70 -18.07 5.26
N PRO A 17 -1.01 -18.37 4.14
CA PRO A 17 0.12 -17.60 3.64
C PRO A 17 -0.27 -16.54 2.60
N LEU A 18 -1.54 -16.19 2.46
CA LEU A 18 -1.98 -15.27 1.40
C LEU A 18 -1.47 -13.85 1.64
N CYS A 19 -1.00 -13.24 0.56
CA CYS A 19 -0.67 -11.82 0.46
C CYS A 19 -1.59 -11.16 -0.57
N VAL A 20 -2.25 -10.07 -0.21
CA VAL A 20 -3.12 -9.34 -1.15
C VAL A 20 -2.33 -8.20 -1.80
N GLY A 21 -2.21 -8.23 -3.15
CA GLY A 21 -1.65 -7.13 -3.94
C GLY A 21 -2.63 -5.96 -4.02
N LEU A 22 -2.12 -4.75 -3.81
CA LEU A 22 -2.89 -3.52 -4.02
C LEU A 22 -2.32 -2.77 -5.24
N ASP A 23 -2.82 -3.13 -6.39
CA ASP A 23 -2.41 -2.64 -7.71
C ASP A 23 -3.64 -1.97 -8.37
N PRO A 24 -3.94 -0.70 -8.05
CA PRO A 24 -5.20 -0.06 -8.47
C PRO A 24 -5.18 0.34 -9.96
N TYR A 25 -5.53 -0.60 -10.83
CA TYR A 25 -5.82 -0.31 -12.24
C TYR A 25 -7.07 0.56 -12.34
N LEU A 26 -6.93 1.79 -12.84
CA LEU A 26 -7.99 2.80 -12.83
C LEU A 26 -9.24 2.36 -13.61
N ASP A 27 -9.05 1.63 -14.69
CA ASP A 27 -10.12 1.06 -15.53
C ASP A 27 -10.85 -0.13 -14.87
N LYS A 28 -10.29 -0.68 -13.80
CA LYS A 28 -10.86 -1.80 -13.04
C LYS A 28 -11.46 -1.40 -11.70
N ILE A 29 -11.37 -0.13 -11.33
CA ILE A 29 -12.05 0.37 -10.13
C ILE A 29 -13.57 0.23 -10.33
N PRO A 30 -14.29 -0.45 -9.41
CA PRO A 30 -15.73 -0.62 -9.56
C PRO A 30 -16.48 0.72 -9.63
N PRO A 31 -17.55 0.82 -10.45
CA PRO A 31 -18.30 2.07 -10.64
C PRO A 31 -18.74 2.76 -9.34
N LEU A 32 -19.05 1.98 -8.31
CA LEU A 32 -19.43 2.48 -6.99
C LEU A 32 -18.38 3.40 -6.36
N PHE A 33 -17.10 3.17 -6.67
CA PHE A 33 -15.96 3.93 -6.13
C PHE A 33 -15.41 4.97 -7.09
N GLN A 34 -15.86 4.97 -8.36
CA GLN A 34 -15.37 5.92 -9.35
C GLN A 34 -15.85 7.33 -9.04
N ASN A 35 -14.95 8.30 -9.23
CA ASN A 35 -15.25 9.72 -9.10
C ASN A 35 -14.47 10.52 -10.14
N GLY A 36 -15.19 11.36 -10.87
CA GLY A 36 -14.60 12.12 -11.96
C GLY A 36 -14.28 11.26 -13.17
N THR A 37 -13.18 11.59 -13.86
CA THR A 37 -12.81 10.93 -15.12
C THR A 37 -12.02 9.63 -14.91
N MET A 38 -11.60 9.35 -13.69
CA MET A 38 -10.67 8.27 -13.33
C MET A 38 -9.36 8.30 -14.13
N LYS A 39 -8.91 9.49 -14.52
CA LYS A 39 -7.61 9.70 -15.17
C LYS A 39 -6.57 10.17 -14.17
N PRO A 40 -5.27 9.90 -14.38
CA PRO A 40 -4.22 10.29 -13.45
C PRO A 40 -4.17 11.78 -13.08
N ASN A 41 -4.52 12.67 -14.01
CA ASN A 41 -4.52 14.11 -13.81
C ASN A 41 -5.83 14.69 -13.20
N ASP A 42 -6.87 13.89 -13.03
CA ASP A 42 -8.09 14.31 -12.34
C ASP A 42 -7.85 14.28 -10.82
N PRO A 43 -8.01 15.40 -10.10
CA PRO A 43 -7.74 15.46 -8.66
C PRO A 43 -8.64 14.55 -7.82
N ARG A 44 -9.73 14.05 -8.38
CA ARG A 44 -10.67 13.13 -7.71
C ARG A 44 -10.25 11.67 -7.78
N THR A 45 -9.34 11.31 -8.70
CA THR A 45 -8.93 9.91 -8.94
C THR A 45 -8.21 9.32 -7.74
N ALA A 46 -7.22 9.99 -7.15
CA ALA A 46 -6.49 9.45 -6.01
C ALA A 46 -7.38 9.25 -4.76
N PRO A 47 -8.27 10.20 -4.38
CA PRO A 47 -9.25 9.94 -3.32
C PRO A 47 -10.21 8.78 -3.61
N ALA A 48 -10.63 8.59 -4.86
CA ALA A 48 -11.48 7.46 -5.25
C ALA A 48 -10.74 6.13 -5.09
N VAL A 49 -9.47 6.07 -5.52
CA VAL A 49 -8.58 4.91 -5.31
C VAL A 49 -8.40 4.62 -3.82
N GLU A 50 -8.14 5.63 -2.99
CA GLU A 50 -8.02 5.46 -1.55
C GLU A 50 -9.29 4.87 -0.94
N THR A 51 -10.46 5.41 -1.28
CA THR A 51 -11.75 4.93 -0.78
C THR A 51 -11.98 3.46 -1.16
N PHE A 52 -11.71 3.09 -2.41
CA PHE A 52 -11.80 1.71 -2.87
C PHE A 52 -10.86 0.78 -2.09
N LEU A 53 -9.59 1.15 -1.94
CA LEU A 53 -8.61 0.30 -1.27
C LEU A 53 -8.86 0.17 0.23
N ARG A 54 -9.41 1.20 0.89
CA ARG A 54 -9.90 1.07 2.28
C ARG A 54 -11.01 0.04 2.39
N ALA A 55 -11.97 0.03 1.47
CA ALA A 55 -13.02 -0.99 1.42
C ALA A 55 -12.45 -2.40 1.19
N VAL A 56 -11.43 -2.54 0.32
CA VAL A 56 -10.71 -3.82 0.15
C VAL A 56 -10.07 -4.26 1.46
N ILE A 57 -9.36 -3.37 2.15
CA ILE A 57 -8.72 -3.67 3.45
C ILE A 57 -9.78 -4.12 4.47
N ASP A 58 -10.93 -3.44 4.55
CA ASP A 58 -12.00 -3.82 5.48
C ASP A 58 -12.52 -5.24 5.24
N VAL A 59 -12.58 -5.67 3.98
CA VAL A 59 -13.01 -7.02 3.62
C VAL A 59 -11.98 -8.08 4.00
N ILE A 60 -10.68 -7.76 3.95
CA ILE A 60 -9.60 -8.73 4.17
C ILE A 60 -9.05 -8.75 5.61
N VAL A 61 -9.45 -7.81 6.46
CA VAL A 61 -9.07 -7.82 7.88
C VAL A 61 -9.40 -9.16 8.51
N GLY A 62 -8.45 -9.73 9.25
CA GLY A 62 -8.58 -11.03 9.89
C GLY A 62 -8.52 -12.24 8.94
N LYS A 63 -8.38 -12.02 7.63
CA LYS A 63 -8.31 -13.09 6.62
C LYS A 63 -6.93 -13.23 5.98
N VAL A 64 -6.12 -12.17 5.99
CA VAL A 64 -4.75 -12.18 5.47
C VAL A 64 -3.79 -11.50 6.43
N ALA A 65 -2.54 -11.95 6.44
CA ALA A 65 -1.50 -11.41 7.31
C ALA A 65 -0.85 -10.15 6.76
N ILE A 66 -0.88 -9.96 5.44
CA ILE A 66 -0.05 -8.98 4.75
C ILE A 66 -0.69 -8.51 3.45
N ILE A 67 -0.49 -7.23 3.15
CA ILE A 67 -0.76 -6.62 1.83
C ILE A 67 0.54 -6.19 1.16
N LYS A 68 0.52 -6.08 -0.17
CA LYS A 68 1.64 -5.60 -0.97
C LYS A 68 1.18 -4.49 -1.93
N PRO A 69 1.21 -3.22 -1.50
CA PRO A 69 0.98 -2.11 -2.43
C PRO A 69 2.14 -2.00 -3.42
N GLN A 70 1.80 -1.75 -4.70
CA GLN A 70 2.76 -1.47 -5.75
C GLN A 70 2.85 0.04 -5.97
N SER A 71 4.01 0.62 -5.64
CA SER A 71 4.25 2.07 -5.66
C SER A 71 3.90 2.73 -6.99
N ALA A 72 4.26 2.09 -8.11
CA ALA A 72 4.06 2.65 -9.44
C ALA A 72 2.61 3.06 -9.75
N PHE A 73 1.61 2.31 -9.25
CA PHE A 73 0.19 2.63 -9.46
C PHE A 73 -0.26 3.87 -8.70
N PHE A 74 0.44 4.24 -7.66
CA PHE A 74 0.19 5.47 -6.90
C PHE A 74 1.00 6.63 -7.46
N GLU A 75 2.27 6.39 -7.82
CA GLU A 75 3.16 7.41 -8.38
C GLU A 75 2.60 8.02 -9.67
N GLN A 76 1.93 7.24 -10.53
CA GLN A 76 1.28 7.76 -11.74
C GLN A 76 0.22 8.83 -11.45
N LEU A 77 -0.31 8.90 -10.22
CA LEU A 77 -1.29 9.89 -9.77
C LEU A 77 -0.62 11.15 -9.17
N GLY A 78 0.72 11.23 -9.26
CA GLY A 78 1.51 12.30 -8.67
C GLY A 78 1.46 12.34 -7.14
N TRP A 79 1.67 13.51 -6.57
CA TRP A 79 1.70 13.67 -5.10
C TRP A 79 0.40 13.22 -4.40
N ARG A 80 -0.74 13.34 -5.08
CA ARG A 80 -2.03 12.88 -4.53
C ARG A 80 -2.07 11.36 -4.38
N GLY A 81 -1.46 10.64 -5.34
CA GLY A 81 -1.32 9.20 -5.26
C GLY A 81 -0.40 8.77 -4.13
N ILE A 82 0.73 9.47 -3.94
CA ILE A 82 1.64 9.21 -2.81
C ILE A 82 0.93 9.44 -1.47
N LYS A 83 0.13 10.51 -1.35
CA LYS A 83 -0.69 10.75 -0.16
C LYS A 83 -1.71 9.63 0.08
N ALA A 84 -2.36 9.15 -0.98
CA ALA A 84 -3.29 8.03 -0.87
C ALA A 84 -2.57 6.73 -0.45
N LEU A 85 -1.37 6.47 -0.99
CA LEU A 85 -0.55 5.33 -0.59
C LEU A 85 -0.20 5.36 0.90
N ASP A 86 0.27 6.50 1.39
CA ASP A 86 0.56 6.69 2.82
C ASP A 86 -0.68 6.42 3.69
N ALA A 87 -1.83 7.02 3.33
CA ALA A 87 -3.08 6.81 4.03
C ALA A 87 -3.52 5.33 4.07
N ILE A 88 -3.30 4.58 2.98
CA ILE A 88 -3.59 3.14 2.90
C ILE A 88 -2.63 2.31 3.77
N ILE A 89 -1.35 2.67 3.79
CA ILE A 89 -0.36 2.00 4.65
C ILE A 89 -0.73 2.17 6.12
N GLN A 90 -1.04 3.40 6.56
CA GLN A 90 -1.46 3.66 7.93
C GLN A 90 -2.77 2.91 8.26
N TYR A 91 -3.75 2.95 7.36
CA TYR A 91 -5.03 2.26 7.56
C TYR A 91 -4.87 0.75 7.74
N ALA A 92 -3.97 0.11 6.98
CA ALA A 92 -3.67 -1.30 7.12
C ALA A 92 -2.95 -1.61 8.46
N ARG A 93 -1.98 -0.77 8.84
CA ARG A 93 -1.26 -0.89 10.12
C ARG A 93 -2.19 -0.78 11.32
N ASP A 94 -3.11 0.17 11.31
CA ASP A 94 -4.12 0.36 12.36
C ASP A 94 -5.03 -0.87 12.53
N LYS A 95 -5.14 -1.71 11.50
CA LYS A 95 -5.90 -2.96 11.49
C LYS A 95 -5.03 -4.22 11.69
N ASP A 96 -3.80 -4.05 12.13
CA ASP A 96 -2.85 -5.14 12.42
C ASP A 96 -2.48 -5.97 11.17
N ILE A 97 -2.58 -5.38 9.98
CA ILE A 97 -2.15 -5.98 8.71
C ILE A 97 -0.73 -5.50 8.39
N LEU A 98 0.17 -6.44 8.12
CA LEU A 98 1.53 -6.11 7.69
C LEU A 98 1.54 -5.53 6.28
N VAL A 99 2.51 -4.65 6.01
CA VAL A 99 2.67 -4.03 4.69
C VAL A 99 4.04 -4.39 4.12
N LEU A 100 4.05 -4.98 2.92
CA LEU A 100 5.22 -5.21 2.10
C LEU A 100 5.21 -4.18 0.97
N MET A 101 5.96 -3.09 1.14
CA MET A 101 6.02 -2.02 0.13
C MET A 101 6.85 -2.47 -1.08
N ASP A 102 6.22 -2.62 -2.25
CA ASP A 102 6.91 -2.90 -3.51
C ASP A 102 7.24 -1.59 -4.23
N ALA A 103 8.40 -1.00 -3.93
CA ALA A 103 8.85 0.28 -4.47
C ALA A 103 9.93 0.16 -5.55
N LYS A 104 10.75 -0.90 -5.51
CA LYS A 104 11.87 -1.12 -6.44
C LYS A 104 12.81 0.08 -6.53
N ARG A 105 13.29 0.54 -5.37
CA ARG A 105 14.27 1.62 -5.25
C ARG A 105 15.66 1.05 -4.95
N GLY A 106 16.66 1.62 -5.61
CA GLY A 106 18.05 1.28 -5.37
C GLY A 106 18.97 2.26 -6.07
N ASP A 107 20.12 2.51 -5.49
CA ASP A 107 21.15 3.40 -6.02
C ASP A 107 22.46 3.15 -5.28
N ILE A 108 23.47 4.03 -5.49
CA ILE A 108 24.78 4.01 -4.85
C ILE A 108 24.97 5.25 -3.96
N GLY A 109 25.92 5.16 -3.02
CA GLY A 109 26.35 6.29 -2.18
C GLY A 109 25.19 6.93 -1.40
N THR A 110 25.16 8.24 -1.36
CA THR A 110 24.20 9.04 -0.60
C THR A 110 22.75 8.86 -1.09
N THR A 111 22.55 8.59 -2.36
CA THR A 111 21.20 8.32 -2.91
C THR A 111 20.65 6.99 -2.37
N ALA A 112 21.48 5.95 -2.33
CA ALA A 112 21.08 4.67 -1.71
C ALA A 112 20.74 4.85 -0.23
N GLN A 113 21.49 5.68 0.50
CA GLN A 113 21.22 6.02 1.89
C GLN A 113 19.84 6.68 2.05
N ALA A 114 19.50 7.66 1.21
CA ALA A 114 18.21 8.35 1.25
C ALA A 114 17.05 7.37 1.03
N TYR A 115 17.17 6.42 0.10
CA TYR A 115 16.17 5.37 -0.07
C TYR A 115 16.05 4.45 1.16
N ALA A 116 17.20 4.07 1.75
CA ALA A 116 17.21 3.24 2.95
C ALA A 116 16.53 3.95 4.14
N GLU A 117 16.80 5.22 4.34
CA GLU A 117 16.15 6.04 5.37
C GLU A 117 14.64 6.13 5.15
N THR A 118 14.20 6.27 3.90
CA THR A 118 12.77 6.34 3.55
C THR A 118 12.01 5.04 3.85
N TYR A 119 12.60 3.89 3.51
CA TYR A 119 11.86 2.62 3.50
C TYR A 119 12.26 1.63 4.60
N LEU A 120 13.45 1.78 5.19
CA LEU A 120 14.04 0.78 6.07
C LEU A 120 14.37 1.31 7.47
N SER A 121 14.30 2.61 7.71
CA SER A 121 14.56 3.17 9.04
C SER A 121 13.39 2.89 10.00
N THR A 122 13.69 2.92 11.30
CA THR A 122 12.66 2.80 12.36
C THR A 122 11.73 4.01 12.41
N GLU A 123 12.13 5.12 11.78
CA GLU A 123 11.38 6.38 11.67
C GLU A 123 10.62 6.48 10.33
N ALA A 124 10.76 5.48 9.45
CA ALA A 124 10.01 5.43 8.20
C ALA A 124 8.50 5.31 8.51
N SER A 125 7.74 6.22 7.95
CA SER A 125 6.27 6.27 8.10
C SER A 125 5.56 5.13 7.37
#